data_6ad146a19ba8985f67303c37c05eae4a
#
_entry.id   6ad146a19ba8985f67303c37c05eae4a
#
_cell.length_a   1.000
_cell.length_b   1.000
_cell.length_c   1.000
_cell.angle_alpha   90.00
_cell.angle_beta   90.00
_cell.angle_gamma   90.00
#
_symmetry.space_group_name_H-M   'P 1'
#
loop_
_entity.id
_entity.type
_entity.pdbx_description
1 polymer ?
#
loop_
_entity_poly.entity_id
_entity_poly.type
_entity_poly.pdbx_seq_one_letter_code
_entity_poly.pdbx_strand_id
1 'polypeptide(L)'
;YAKADNADWIESLEIVDSESEKRSLSITTEANAADEIPRSAAVSLSFTDGWDETVSVEFNLLQRTAKETLGRQITFEEFRRTYAMNKKVEDYVILEGIVVSNTKNHNAGENLQSTTSKIDYSISDRTVYLETYDGKYGIAVQTATAGDNVFEQYDHVQILIQGASGYLVETPDRYELRNVTKAMVISRIAGSASDVPVKEKWMSQLTDDDIYTYVTLKDVEFPVRKGAITPINEGYAIGTGADRISKYPLLVRDINGDDMY
;
A
#
# COMPACT_ATOMS: atom_id res chain seq x y z
N TYR A 1 27.57 18.24 -3.34
CA TYR A 1 27.79 18.92 -2.06
C TYR A 1 26.47 19.02 -1.32
N ALA A 2 26.48 18.60 -0.07
CA ALA A 2 25.33 18.66 0.83
C ALA A 2 25.67 19.55 2.03
N LYS A 3 24.70 20.37 2.47
CA LYS A 3 24.84 21.26 3.62
C LYS A 3 23.53 21.32 4.40
N ALA A 4 23.62 21.33 5.72
CA ALA A 4 22.52 21.62 6.61
C ALA A 4 22.82 22.92 7.40
N ASP A 5 21.84 23.79 7.52
CA ASP A 5 21.99 25.02 8.26
C ASP A 5 21.39 24.90 9.67
N ASN A 6 22.15 25.34 10.67
CA ASN A 6 21.75 25.39 12.10
C ASN A 6 21.27 24.07 12.70
N ALA A 7 21.92 22.96 12.35
CA ALA A 7 21.54 21.64 12.78
C ALA A 7 22.71 20.87 13.37
N ASP A 8 23.14 21.27 14.56
CA ASP A 8 24.20 20.62 15.35
C ASP A 8 23.86 19.14 15.71
N TRP A 9 22.62 18.75 15.60
CA TRP A 9 22.14 17.38 15.77
C TRP A 9 22.27 16.49 14.51
N ILE A 10 22.68 17.05 13.38
CA ILE A 10 23.05 16.28 12.18
C ILE A 10 24.53 15.98 12.25
N GLU A 11 24.87 14.73 12.55
CA GLU A 11 26.24 14.28 12.69
C GLU A 11 26.98 14.20 11.35
N SER A 12 26.29 13.72 10.30
CA SER A 12 26.88 13.66 8.97
C SER A 12 25.84 13.78 7.85
N LEU A 13 26.29 14.33 6.73
CA LEU A 13 25.61 14.40 5.45
C LEU A 13 26.55 13.88 4.37
N GLU A 14 26.31 12.68 3.88
CA GLU A 14 27.20 12.03 2.91
C GLU A 14 26.44 11.68 1.63
N ILE A 15 27.02 12.06 0.48
CA ILE A 15 26.54 11.60 -0.81
C ILE A 15 27.20 10.26 -1.09
N VAL A 16 26.40 9.21 -1.15
CA VAL A 16 26.88 7.85 -1.41
C VAL A 16 26.64 7.52 -2.88
N ASP A 17 27.71 7.25 -3.58
CA ASP A 17 27.65 6.75 -4.96
C ASP A 17 27.25 5.26 -4.92
N SER A 18 26.15 4.91 -5.61
CA SER A 18 25.78 3.51 -5.82
C SER A 18 26.30 3.04 -7.17
N GLU A 19 26.52 1.73 -7.33
CA GLU A 19 26.94 1.10 -8.59
C GLU A 19 25.93 1.30 -9.74
N SER A 20 24.73 1.76 -9.43
CA SER A 20 23.71 2.16 -10.41
C SER A 20 23.68 3.69 -10.46
N GLU A 21 23.98 4.34 -11.53
CA GLU A 21 23.89 5.78 -11.87
C GLU A 21 23.04 6.70 -10.91
N LYS A 22 22.58 6.18 -9.77
CA LYS A 22 21.82 6.87 -8.74
C LYS A 22 22.71 7.18 -7.54
N ARG A 23 22.71 8.43 -7.14
CA ARG A 23 23.33 8.88 -5.90
C ARG A 23 22.31 8.92 -4.77
N SER A 24 22.73 8.52 -3.59
CA SER A 24 21.91 8.56 -2.38
C SER A 24 22.53 9.55 -1.39
N LEU A 25 21.68 10.27 -0.66
CA LEU A 25 22.10 11.07 0.46
C LEU A 25 21.93 10.25 1.75
N SER A 26 23.02 10.00 2.45
CA SER A 26 23.01 9.42 3.79
C SER A 26 23.04 10.55 4.82
N ILE A 27 22.09 10.53 5.75
CA ILE A 27 21.98 11.51 6.83
C ILE A 27 22.06 10.77 8.15
N THR A 28 23.08 11.06 8.96
CA THR A 28 23.20 10.55 10.33
C THR A 28 22.83 11.66 11.30
N THR A 29 21.98 11.34 12.27
CA THR A 29 21.48 12.30 13.25
C THR A 29 21.61 11.76 14.66
N GLU A 30 21.82 12.64 15.62
CA GLU A 30 21.65 12.33 17.04
C GLU A 30 20.17 12.06 17.34
N ALA A 31 19.89 11.17 18.29
CA ALA A 31 18.54 10.94 18.76
C ALA A 31 17.93 12.22 19.37
N ASN A 32 16.69 12.53 19.05
CA ASN A 32 15.98 13.61 19.73
C ASN A 32 15.44 13.12 21.08
N ALA A 33 16.17 13.44 22.14
CA ALA A 33 15.80 13.08 23.52
C ALA A 33 14.67 13.93 24.10
N ALA A 34 14.25 15.02 23.43
CA ALA A 34 13.17 15.86 23.90
C ALA A 34 11.81 15.20 23.67
N ASP A 35 10.99 15.09 24.71
CA ASP A 35 9.68 14.40 24.63
C ASP A 35 8.60 15.19 23.85
N GLU A 36 8.75 16.51 23.77
CA GLU A 36 7.66 17.37 23.25
C GLU A 36 8.11 18.38 22.17
N ILE A 37 9.39 18.42 21.81
CA ILE A 37 9.92 19.42 20.88
C ILE A 37 10.54 18.73 19.66
N PRO A 38 9.81 18.64 18.54
CA PRO A 38 10.42 18.22 17.28
C PRO A 38 11.43 19.27 16.81
N ARG A 39 12.46 18.84 16.10
CA ARG A 39 13.45 19.74 15.54
C ARG A 39 13.52 19.59 14.02
N SER A 40 13.83 20.67 13.33
CA SER A 40 13.92 20.68 11.87
C SER A 40 15.17 21.37 11.40
N ALA A 41 15.65 20.98 10.23
CA ALA A 41 16.77 21.61 9.56
C ALA A 41 16.49 21.72 8.06
N ALA A 42 16.89 22.83 7.46
CA ALA A 42 16.93 22.94 6.01
C ALA A 42 18.19 22.24 5.50
N VAL A 43 18.01 21.34 4.54
CA VAL A 43 19.12 20.62 3.90
C VAL A 43 19.14 21.02 2.43
N SER A 44 20.30 21.52 1.98
CA SER A 44 20.54 21.90 0.60
C SER A 44 21.46 20.90 -0.08
N LEU A 45 21.07 20.43 -1.24
CA LEU A 45 21.90 19.64 -2.15
C LEU A 45 22.26 20.50 -3.35
N SER A 46 23.55 20.66 -3.64
CA SER A 46 24.02 21.40 -4.79
C SER A 46 24.90 20.52 -5.68
N PHE A 47 24.69 20.65 -6.96
CA PHE A 47 25.50 20.02 -8.00
C PHE A 47 26.01 21.11 -8.95
N THR A 48 27.32 21.14 -9.17
CA THR A 48 27.94 22.00 -10.18
C THR A 48 28.43 21.13 -11.32
N ASP A 49 28.04 21.45 -12.52
CA ASP A 49 28.44 20.73 -13.72
C ASP A 49 29.81 21.16 -14.26
N GLY A 50 30.23 20.60 -15.39
CA GLY A 50 31.53 20.92 -16.02
C GLY A 50 31.60 22.29 -16.70
N TRP A 51 30.50 23.07 -16.70
CA TRP A 51 30.42 24.44 -17.20
C TRP A 51 30.22 25.46 -16.09
N ASP A 52 30.49 25.08 -14.82
CA ASP A 52 30.32 25.91 -13.62
C ASP A 52 28.84 26.33 -13.36
N GLU A 53 27.84 25.65 -13.98
CA GLU A 53 26.45 25.84 -13.64
C GLU A 53 26.09 25.06 -12.39
N THR A 54 25.47 25.74 -11.41
CA THR A 54 25.08 25.12 -10.14
C THR A 54 23.58 25.00 -10.02
N VAL A 55 23.09 23.78 -9.82
CA VAL A 55 21.70 23.48 -9.49
C VAL A 55 21.62 23.10 -8.02
N SER A 56 20.67 23.70 -7.29
CA SER A 56 20.45 23.42 -5.88
C SER A 56 19.00 22.98 -5.64
N VAL A 57 18.83 21.98 -4.77
CA VAL A 57 17.54 21.51 -4.27
C VAL A 57 17.57 21.60 -2.75
N GLU A 58 16.54 22.22 -2.19
CA GLU A 58 16.37 22.33 -0.74
C GLU A 58 15.19 21.48 -0.27
N PHE A 59 15.33 20.86 0.89
CA PHE A 59 14.26 20.16 1.59
C PHE A 59 14.40 20.32 3.10
N ASN A 60 13.27 20.20 3.81
CA ASN A 60 13.30 20.23 5.27
C ASN A 60 13.39 18.83 5.84
N LEU A 61 14.40 18.58 6.66
CA LEU A 61 14.52 17.40 7.50
C LEU A 61 13.81 17.69 8.83
N LEU A 62 12.80 16.89 9.14
CA LEU A 62 12.09 16.94 10.42
C LEU A 62 12.46 15.73 11.24
N GLN A 63 13.02 15.94 12.43
CA GLN A 63 13.22 14.88 13.41
C GLN A 63 12.17 15.01 14.52
N ARG A 64 11.31 14.02 14.61
CA ARG A 64 10.27 13.95 15.64
C ARG A 64 10.86 13.65 17.00
N THR A 65 10.06 13.88 18.05
CA THR A 65 10.43 13.45 19.39
C THR A 65 10.37 11.92 19.51
N ALA A 66 11.05 11.34 20.49
CA ALA A 66 10.98 9.89 20.73
C ALA A 66 9.54 9.41 20.96
N LYS A 67 8.70 10.22 21.62
CA LYS A 67 7.31 9.94 21.90
C LYS A 67 6.45 9.95 20.61
N GLU A 68 6.68 10.90 19.71
CA GLU A 68 6.00 10.98 18.41
C GLU A 68 6.45 9.88 17.45
N THR A 69 7.72 9.50 17.47
CA THR A 69 8.28 8.49 16.57
C THR A 69 7.79 7.09 16.90
N LEU A 70 7.54 6.81 18.19
CA LEU A 70 7.07 5.51 18.60
C LEU A 70 5.61 5.28 18.20
N GLY A 71 4.78 6.35 18.12
CA GLY A 71 3.35 6.21 17.83
C GLY A 71 2.67 5.19 18.75
N ARG A 72 1.37 5.26 18.89
CA ARG A 72 0.61 4.24 19.61
C ARG A 72 0.11 3.19 18.63
N GLN A 73 0.43 1.93 18.85
CA GLN A 73 -0.15 0.85 18.06
C GLN A 73 -1.65 0.75 18.30
N ILE A 74 -2.42 0.62 17.22
CA ILE A 74 -3.87 0.45 17.25
C ILE A 74 -4.27 -0.83 16.52
N THR A 75 -5.41 -1.39 16.89
CA THR A 75 -6.00 -2.52 16.19
C THR A 75 -6.79 -2.07 14.96
N PHE A 76 -7.06 -2.98 14.01
CA PHE A 76 -7.97 -2.71 12.89
C PHE A 76 -9.39 -2.41 13.37
N GLU A 77 -9.83 -3.01 14.46
CA GLU A 77 -11.12 -2.72 15.07
C GLU A 77 -11.18 -1.28 15.58
N GLU A 78 -10.11 -0.80 16.22
CA GLU A 78 -10.00 0.60 16.63
C GLU A 78 -9.94 1.54 15.43
N PHE A 79 -9.18 1.19 14.38
CA PHE A 79 -9.14 1.95 13.14
C PHE A 79 -10.54 2.09 12.54
N ARG A 80 -11.27 0.99 12.39
CA ARG A 80 -12.63 0.97 11.85
C ARG A 80 -13.58 1.87 12.64
N ARG A 81 -13.50 1.82 13.97
CA ARG A 81 -14.40 2.57 14.84
C ARG A 81 -14.04 4.06 14.98
N THR A 82 -12.75 4.40 14.97
CA THR A 82 -12.28 5.72 15.40
C THR A 82 -11.72 6.55 14.25
N TYR A 83 -11.06 5.92 13.30
CA TYR A 83 -10.29 6.62 12.26
C TYR A 83 -10.91 6.52 10.86
N ALA A 84 -11.75 5.54 10.59
CA ALA A 84 -12.45 5.40 9.30
C ALA A 84 -13.67 6.33 9.20
N MET A 85 -13.46 7.63 9.42
CA MET A 85 -14.50 8.65 9.53
C MET A 85 -14.51 9.63 8.36
N ASN A 86 -14.02 9.22 7.18
CA ASN A 86 -13.92 10.03 5.98
C ASN A 86 -13.12 11.32 6.17
N LYS A 87 -12.08 11.25 7.00
CA LYS A 87 -11.22 12.39 7.33
C LYS A 87 -9.75 12.00 7.49
N LYS A 88 -8.92 13.03 7.53
CA LYS A 88 -7.50 12.90 7.82
C LYS A 88 -7.28 12.46 9.27
N VAL A 89 -6.31 11.56 9.46
CA VAL A 89 -5.85 11.11 10.79
C VAL A 89 -4.85 12.12 11.33
N GLU A 90 -5.14 12.69 12.48
CA GLU A 90 -4.26 13.66 13.14
C GLU A 90 -3.37 13.01 14.22
N ASP A 91 -3.81 11.89 14.78
CA ASP A 91 -3.12 11.18 15.85
C ASP A 91 -1.90 10.39 15.36
N TYR A 92 -0.87 10.31 16.18
CA TYR A 92 0.31 9.45 15.96
C TYR A 92 -0.03 8.01 16.34
N VAL A 93 -0.61 7.29 15.40
CA VAL A 93 -1.02 5.90 15.60
C VAL A 93 -0.49 5.01 14.48
N ILE A 94 -0.19 3.77 14.84
CA ILE A 94 0.43 2.76 13.97
C ILE A 94 -0.56 1.63 13.74
N LEU A 95 -0.79 1.31 12.47
CA LEU A 95 -1.43 0.06 12.05
C LEU A 95 -0.35 -0.96 11.67
N GLU A 96 -0.59 -2.21 12.05
CA GLU A 96 0.31 -3.32 11.74
C GLU A 96 -0.47 -4.48 11.15
N GLY A 97 0.08 -5.14 10.12
CA GLY A 97 -0.58 -6.28 9.49
C GLY A 97 0.27 -6.93 8.40
N ILE A 98 -0.34 -7.88 7.69
CA ILE A 98 0.26 -8.62 6.59
C ILE A 98 -0.35 -8.16 5.26
N VAL A 99 0.47 -7.90 4.26
CA VAL A 99 0.02 -7.60 2.90
C VAL A 99 -0.41 -8.88 2.21
N VAL A 100 -1.70 -8.98 1.85
CA VAL A 100 -2.27 -10.21 1.25
C VAL A 100 -2.56 -10.09 -0.24
N SER A 101 -2.44 -8.90 -0.82
CA SER A 101 -2.61 -8.67 -2.26
C SER A 101 -1.27 -8.62 -2.99
N ASN A 102 -1.30 -8.87 -4.30
CA ASN A 102 -0.12 -8.81 -5.15
C ASN A 102 -0.27 -7.69 -6.20
N THR A 103 0.37 -6.55 -5.95
CA THR A 103 0.31 -5.38 -6.83
C THR A 103 0.83 -5.68 -8.24
N LYS A 104 1.86 -6.54 -8.37
CA LYS A 104 2.44 -6.92 -9.67
C LYS A 104 1.43 -7.63 -10.58
N ASN A 105 0.39 -8.24 -9.99
CA ASN A 105 -0.68 -8.91 -10.73
C ASN A 105 -1.95 -8.05 -10.85
N HIS A 106 -1.90 -6.80 -10.39
CA HIS A 106 -3.03 -5.86 -10.42
C HIS A 106 -4.32 -6.44 -9.82
N ASN A 107 -4.20 -7.18 -8.72
CA ASN A 107 -5.32 -7.88 -8.08
C ASN A 107 -5.90 -7.13 -6.86
N ALA A 108 -5.47 -5.90 -6.63
CA ALA A 108 -6.02 -5.03 -5.60
C ALA A 108 -6.59 -3.75 -6.22
N GLY A 109 -7.72 -3.29 -5.69
CA GLY A 109 -8.41 -2.14 -6.26
C GLY A 109 -9.12 -2.45 -7.58
N GLU A 110 -9.63 -1.42 -8.21
CA GLU A 110 -10.39 -1.51 -9.45
C GLU A 110 -9.52 -1.18 -10.66
N ASN A 111 -9.55 -2.03 -11.67
CA ASN A 111 -8.91 -1.78 -12.95
C ASN A 111 -9.92 -1.16 -13.92
N LEU A 112 -9.78 0.11 -14.20
CA LEU A 112 -10.69 0.86 -15.06
C LEU A 112 -10.33 0.68 -16.53
N GLN A 113 -11.33 0.75 -17.39
CA GLN A 113 -11.10 0.84 -18.82
C GLN A 113 -10.89 2.31 -19.22
N SER A 114 -9.67 2.69 -19.55
CA SER A 114 -9.36 4.07 -19.96
C SER A 114 -9.78 4.39 -21.40
N THR A 115 -9.70 3.38 -22.26
CA THR A 115 -10.16 3.46 -23.67
C THR A 115 -10.65 2.10 -24.12
N THR A 116 -11.16 1.99 -25.36
CA THR A 116 -11.57 0.71 -25.96
C THR A 116 -10.43 -0.33 -26.05
N SER A 117 -9.18 0.07 -25.87
CA SER A 117 -8.01 -0.78 -26.05
C SER A 117 -7.06 -0.81 -24.86
N LYS A 118 -7.28 -0.01 -23.80
CA LYS A 118 -6.34 0.08 -22.68
C LYS A 118 -7.03 -0.05 -21.35
N ILE A 119 -6.39 -0.80 -20.44
CA ILE A 119 -6.77 -0.86 -19.04
C ILE A 119 -5.97 0.20 -18.30
N ASP A 120 -6.65 0.92 -17.41
CA ASP A 120 -6.03 1.85 -16.49
C ASP A 120 -5.77 1.14 -15.16
N TYR A 121 -4.51 0.93 -14.85
CA TYR A 121 -4.05 0.30 -13.62
C TYR A 121 -3.72 1.32 -12.52
N SER A 122 -3.99 2.60 -12.73
CA SER A 122 -3.61 3.68 -11.80
C SER A 122 -4.14 3.49 -10.38
N ILE A 123 -5.26 2.80 -10.21
CA ILE A 123 -5.81 2.45 -8.90
C ILE A 123 -5.09 1.23 -8.33
N SER A 124 -5.00 0.14 -9.10
CA SER A 124 -4.37 -1.09 -8.62
C SER A 124 -2.87 -0.95 -8.37
N ASP A 125 -2.18 -0.10 -9.14
CA ASP A 125 -0.74 0.17 -8.93
C ASP A 125 -0.43 0.83 -7.58
N ARG A 126 -1.41 1.43 -6.94
CA ARG A 126 -1.28 2.12 -5.66
C ARG A 126 -2.15 1.55 -4.55
N THR A 127 -2.75 0.37 -4.75
CA THR A 127 -3.63 -0.26 -3.77
C THR A 127 -3.07 -1.59 -3.32
N VAL A 128 -3.07 -1.84 -2.01
CA VAL A 128 -2.81 -3.14 -1.42
C VAL A 128 -3.87 -3.47 -0.38
N TYR A 129 -4.06 -4.75 -0.11
CA TYR A 129 -4.91 -5.23 0.99
C TYR A 129 -4.04 -5.66 2.15
N LEU A 130 -4.34 -5.15 3.31
CA LEU A 130 -3.66 -5.42 4.55
C LEU A 130 -4.60 -6.16 5.49
N GLU A 131 -4.15 -7.30 6.03
CA GLU A 131 -4.90 -8.18 6.90
C GLU A 131 -4.27 -8.23 8.30
N THR A 132 -5.10 -8.41 9.33
CA THR A 132 -4.61 -8.67 10.68
C THR A 132 -3.92 -10.02 10.79
N TYR A 133 -3.00 -10.19 11.75
CA TYR A 133 -2.27 -11.45 11.97
C TYR A 133 -3.17 -12.64 12.32
N ASP A 134 -4.35 -12.38 12.86
CA ASP A 134 -5.35 -13.41 13.13
C ASP A 134 -6.32 -13.65 11.96
N GLY A 135 -6.15 -12.93 10.86
CA GLY A 135 -7.00 -13.02 9.67
C GLY A 135 -8.41 -12.47 9.84
N LYS A 136 -8.71 -11.81 10.97
CA LYS A 136 -10.09 -11.43 11.30
C LYS A 136 -10.58 -10.24 10.48
N TYR A 137 -9.73 -9.27 10.21
CA TYR A 137 -10.09 -8.04 9.52
C TYR A 137 -9.12 -7.67 8.42
N GLY A 138 -9.65 -7.10 7.35
CA GLY A 138 -8.88 -6.50 6.27
C GLY A 138 -9.20 -5.03 6.08
N ILE A 139 -8.25 -4.30 5.50
CA ILE A 139 -8.43 -2.94 5.01
C ILE A 139 -7.74 -2.78 3.65
N ALA A 140 -8.28 -1.91 2.80
CA ALA A 140 -7.56 -1.47 1.62
C ALA A 140 -6.66 -0.29 1.99
N VAL A 141 -5.39 -0.36 1.61
CA VAL A 141 -4.42 0.72 1.73
C VAL A 141 -4.15 1.28 0.35
N GLN A 142 -4.48 2.54 0.14
CA GLN A 142 -4.22 3.24 -1.10
C GLN A 142 -3.12 4.28 -0.88
N THR A 143 -2.02 4.13 -1.59
CA THR A 143 -0.91 5.07 -1.51
C THR A 143 -1.21 6.36 -2.27
N ALA A 144 -0.51 7.45 -1.94
CA ALA A 144 -0.69 8.75 -2.57
C ALA A 144 -0.36 8.69 -4.07
N THR A 145 0.71 7.98 -4.41
CA THR A 145 1.15 7.72 -5.79
C THR A 145 1.53 6.26 -5.96
N ALA A 146 1.65 5.77 -7.19
CA ALA A 146 2.18 4.43 -7.48
C ALA A 146 3.64 4.28 -6.98
N GLY A 147 4.43 5.36 -7.00
CA GLY A 147 5.81 5.38 -6.47
C GLY A 147 5.91 5.28 -4.95
N ASP A 148 4.81 5.51 -4.23
CA ASP A 148 4.72 5.31 -2.79
C ASP A 148 4.36 3.87 -2.42
N ASN A 149 3.91 3.05 -3.38
CA ASN A 149 3.55 1.66 -3.15
C ASN A 149 4.80 0.78 -3.07
N VAL A 150 5.36 0.71 -1.89
CA VAL A 150 6.57 -0.09 -1.59
C VAL A 150 6.25 -1.49 -1.07
N PHE A 151 4.98 -1.84 -1.00
CA PHE A 151 4.51 -3.10 -0.43
C PHE A 151 4.68 -4.27 -1.39
N GLU A 152 5.07 -5.41 -0.85
CA GLU A 152 5.06 -6.69 -1.57
C GLU A 152 4.13 -7.69 -0.85
N GLN A 153 3.63 -8.67 -1.59
CA GLN A 153 2.77 -9.70 -1.02
C GLN A 153 3.48 -10.45 0.10
N TYR A 154 2.79 -10.65 1.21
CA TYR A 154 3.22 -11.27 2.45
C TYR A 154 4.15 -10.42 3.33
N ASP A 155 4.47 -9.19 2.95
CA ASP A 155 5.20 -8.30 3.84
C ASP A 155 4.45 -8.09 5.15
N HIS A 156 5.19 -8.14 6.26
CA HIS A 156 4.76 -7.65 7.56
C HIS A 156 5.08 -6.17 7.63
N VAL A 157 4.08 -5.34 7.84
CA VAL A 157 4.25 -3.90 7.76
C VAL A 157 3.71 -3.16 8.96
N GLN A 158 4.37 -2.05 9.29
CA GLN A 158 3.88 -1.06 10.25
C GLN A 158 3.76 0.28 9.53
N ILE A 159 2.59 0.87 9.60
CA ILE A 159 2.27 2.13 8.94
C ILE A 159 1.89 3.15 10.01
N LEU A 160 2.66 4.24 10.12
CA LEU A 160 2.30 5.42 10.90
C LEU A 160 1.26 6.20 10.10
N ILE A 161 -0.02 6.09 10.48
CA ILE A 161 -1.13 6.59 9.66
C ILE A 161 -1.45 8.07 9.85
N GLN A 162 -0.74 8.78 10.72
CA GLN A 162 -0.88 10.23 10.87
C GLN A 162 -0.63 10.92 9.52
N GLY A 163 -1.57 11.74 9.10
CA GLY A 163 -1.52 12.42 7.80
C GLY A 163 -2.25 11.69 6.67
N ALA A 164 -2.44 10.39 6.76
CA ALA A 164 -3.31 9.63 5.86
C ALA A 164 -4.79 9.91 6.15
N SER A 165 -5.69 9.36 5.37
CA SER A 165 -7.14 9.55 5.54
C SER A 165 -7.86 8.22 5.64
N GLY A 166 -8.63 8.04 6.71
CA GLY A 166 -9.43 6.84 6.92
C GLY A 166 -10.85 7.00 6.37
N TYR A 167 -11.32 5.97 5.69
CA TYR A 167 -12.64 5.96 5.05
C TYR A 167 -13.44 4.72 5.42
N LEU A 168 -14.75 4.92 5.63
CA LEU A 168 -15.77 3.91 5.53
C LEU A 168 -16.48 4.09 4.18
N VAL A 169 -16.49 3.06 3.37
CA VAL A 169 -17.26 2.97 2.13
C VAL A 169 -18.41 1.99 2.37
N GLU A 170 -19.62 2.48 2.31
CA GLU A 170 -20.82 1.72 2.62
C GLU A 170 -21.29 0.84 1.44
N THR A 171 -22.05 -0.19 1.75
CA THR A 171 -22.77 -1.08 0.83
C THR A 171 -21.87 -1.92 -0.10
N PRO A 172 -21.22 -2.97 0.41
CA PRO A 172 -21.05 -3.34 1.83
C PRO A 172 -20.02 -2.47 2.53
N ASP A 173 -19.99 -2.50 3.87
CA ASP A 173 -19.04 -1.73 4.66
C ASP A 173 -17.60 -2.18 4.40
N ARG A 174 -16.79 -1.26 3.84
CA ARG A 174 -15.39 -1.47 3.51
C ARG A 174 -14.56 -0.37 4.13
N TYR A 175 -13.43 -0.74 4.68
CA TYR A 175 -12.56 0.18 5.38
C TYR A 175 -11.29 0.42 4.58
N GLU A 176 -10.96 1.68 4.40
CA GLU A 176 -9.85 2.09 3.55
C GLU A 176 -8.98 3.13 4.24
N LEU A 177 -7.67 3.01 4.07
CA LEU A 177 -6.68 4.00 4.44
C LEU A 177 -6.09 4.58 3.16
N ARG A 178 -6.33 5.87 2.88
CA ARG A 178 -5.91 6.53 1.64
C ARG A 178 -4.83 7.58 1.89
N ASN A 179 -4.12 7.96 0.81
CA ASN A 179 -3.04 8.93 0.82
C ASN A 179 -1.84 8.50 1.68
N VAL A 180 -1.55 7.21 1.72
CA VAL A 180 -0.36 6.69 2.39
C VAL A 180 0.87 6.97 1.53
N THR A 181 1.89 7.60 2.11
CA THR A 181 3.19 7.80 1.47
C THR A 181 4.19 6.75 1.93
N LYS A 182 5.22 6.49 1.14
CA LYS A 182 6.30 5.57 1.53
C LYS A 182 6.98 5.96 2.86
N ALA A 183 7.00 7.26 3.20
CA ALA A 183 7.57 7.75 4.46
C ALA A 183 6.72 7.36 5.69
N MET A 184 5.47 6.99 5.51
CA MET A 184 4.59 6.50 6.58
C MET A 184 4.84 5.01 6.89
N VAL A 185 5.50 4.28 5.99
CA VAL A 185 5.85 2.87 6.20
C VAL A 185 7.11 2.81 7.05
N ILE A 186 6.93 2.65 8.36
CA ILE A 186 8.02 2.69 9.35
C ILE A 186 8.73 1.34 9.54
N SER A 187 8.07 0.25 9.15
CA SER A 187 8.66 -1.09 9.13
C SER A 187 8.08 -1.89 7.97
N ARG A 188 8.94 -2.62 7.29
CA ARG A 188 8.58 -3.59 6.26
C ARG A 188 9.53 -4.78 6.33
N ILE A 189 9.02 -5.95 6.66
CA ILE A 189 9.77 -7.18 6.78
C ILE A 189 9.16 -8.18 5.81
N ALA A 190 9.97 -8.72 4.91
CA ALA A 190 9.51 -9.72 3.96
C ALA A 190 9.05 -10.98 4.70
N GLY A 191 7.84 -11.42 4.37
CA GLY A 191 7.24 -12.64 4.88
C GLY A 191 6.99 -13.67 3.78
N SER A 192 6.15 -14.64 4.07
CA SER A 192 5.82 -15.74 3.19
C SER A 192 4.34 -16.13 3.30
N ALA A 193 3.87 -16.96 2.36
CA ALA A 193 2.48 -17.44 2.38
C ALA A 193 2.10 -18.19 3.66
N SER A 194 3.08 -18.78 4.37
CA SER A 194 2.84 -19.47 5.64
C SER A 194 2.52 -18.53 6.81
N ASP A 195 2.78 -17.24 6.65
CA ASP A 195 2.52 -16.25 7.70
C ASP A 195 1.07 -15.74 7.66
N VAL A 196 0.37 -16.02 6.55
CA VAL A 196 -1.04 -15.65 6.39
C VAL A 196 -1.93 -16.72 7.02
N PRO A 197 -2.88 -16.36 7.90
CA PRO A 197 -3.81 -17.30 8.47
C PRO A 197 -4.64 -18.05 7.42
N VAL A 198 -4.75 -19.35 7.54
CA VAL A 198 -5.59 -20.16 6.65
C VAL A 198 -7.03 -20.07 7.13
N LYS A 199 -7.90 -19.45 6.34
CA LYS A 199 -9.34 -19.35 6.57
C LYS A 199 -10.06 -20.12 5.49
N GLU A 200 -10.48 -21.32 5.78
CA GLU A 200 -11.30 -22.10 4.86
C GLU A 200 -12.79 -21.80 5.08
N LYS A 201 -13.45 -21.30 4.05
CA LYS A 201 -14.88 -20.95 4.09
C LYS A 201 -15.60 -21.45 2.85
N TRP A 202 -16.86 -21.82 2.98
CA TRP A 202 -17.77 -21.84 1.85
C TRP A 202 -18.21 -20.41 1.50
N MET A 203 -18.65 -20.18 0.27
CA MET A 203 -19.10 -18.84 -0.17
C MET A 203 -20.22 -18.30 0.73
N SER A 204 -21.17 -19.15 1.14
CA SER A 204 -22.26 -18.80 2.06
C SER A 204 -21.81 -18.39 3.48
N GLN A 205 -20.55 -18.63 3.84
CA GLN A 205 -19.96 -18.24 5.13
C GLN A 205 -19.19 -16.92 5.06
N LEU A 206 -19.05 -16.34 3.87
CA LEU A 206 -18.42 -15.04 3.72
C LEU A 206 -19.28 -13.95 4.34
N THR A 207 -18.61 -13.00 4.99
CA THR A 207 -19.24 -11.83 5.63
C THR A 207 -18.50 -10.57 5.23
N ASP A 208 -19.02 -9.42 5.57
CA ASP A 208 -18.34 -8.12 5.31
C ASP A 208 -16.99 -8.02 6.03
N ASP A 209 -16.78 -8.77 7.11
CA ASP A 209 -15.48 -8.84 7.79
C ASP A 209 -14.40 -9.57 6.97
N ASP A 210 -14.79 -10.40 6.00
CA ASP A 210 -13.85 -11.07 5.11
C ASP A 210 -13.34 -10.17 3.96
N ILE A 211 -13.95 -9.00 3.77
CA ILE A 211 -13.54 -8.05 2.74
C ILE A 211 -12.08 -7.62 2.98
N TYR A 212 -11.26 -7.69 1.93
CA TYR A 212 -9.83 -7.40 1.94
C TYR A 212 -8.98 -8.37 2.77
N THR A 213 -9.51 -9.53 3.14
CA THR A 213 -8.77 -10.60 3.80
C THR A 213 -8.44 -11.75 2.83
N TYR A 214 -7.51 -12.61 3.22
CA TYR A 214 -7.16 -13.82 2.48
C TYR A 214 -8.05 -14.98 2.90
N VAL A 215 -8.81 -15.54 1.95
CA VAL A 215 -9.75 -16.62 2.21
C VAL A 215 -9.50 -17.76 1.23
N THR A 216 -9.50 -18.99 1.73
CA THR A 216 -9.53 -20.20 0.92
C THR A 216 -10.97 -20.68 0.79
N LEU A 217 -11.52 -20.60 -0.43
CA LEU A 217 -12.86 -21.12 -0.71
C LEU A 217 -12.83 -22.64 -0.77
N LYS A 218 -13.79 -23.27 -0.10
CA LYS A 218 -13.92 -24.73 -0.03
C LYS A 218 -14.81 -25.26 -1.13
N ASP A 219 -14.47 -26.46 -1.61
CA ASP A 219 -15.29 -27.26 -2.50
C ASP A 219 -15.82 -26.46 -3.70
N VAL A 220 -14.94 -25.68 -4.33
CA VAL A 220 -15.28 -24.84 -5.47
C VAL A 220 -14.87 -25.48 -6.79
N GLU A 221 -15.64 -25.16 -7.83
CA GLU A 221 -15.37 -25.56 -9.19
C GLU A 221 -15.58 -24.39 -10.16
N PHE A 222 -15.01 -24.50 -11.33
CA PHE A 222 -15.37 -23.68 -12.47
C PHE A 222 -16.51 -24.36 -13.23
N PRO A 223 -17.76 -23.87 -13.18
CA PRO A 223 -18.93 -24.53 -13.77
C PRO A 223 -18.97 -24.44 -15.29
N VAL A 224 -17.82 -24.45 -15.93
CA VAL A 224 -17.63 -24.36 -17.38
C VAL A 224 -16.82 -25.55 -17.87
N ARG A 225 -17.20 -26.08 -19.03
CA ARG A 225 -16.49 -27.20 -19.63
C ARG A 225 -15.08 -26.76 -20.06
N LYS A 226 -14.08 -27.64 -19.87
CA LYS A 226 -12.75 -27.43 -20.37
C LYS A 226 -12.77 -27.01 -21.84
N GLY A 227 -12.13 -25.90 -22.18
CA GLY A 227 -12.11 -25.35 -23.54
C GLY A 227 -13.34 -24.54 -23.95
N ALA A 228 -14.36 -24.42 -23.08
CA ALA A 228 -15.53 -23.59 -23.34
C ALA A 228 -15.32 -22.10 -22.98
N ILE A 229 -14.34 -21.81 -22.13
CA ILE A 229 -14.00 -20.42 -21.76
C ILE A 229 -13.14 -19.85 -22.90
N THR A 230 -13.76 -19.02 -23.68
CA THR A 230 -13.05 -18.18 -24.65
C THR A 230 -13.47 -16.72 -24.43
N PRO A 231 -12.58 -15.78 -24.75
CA PRO A 231 -12.90 -14.35 -24.71
C PRO A 231 -14.16 -13.98 -25.50
N ILE A 232 -14.47 -14.74 -26.52
CA ILE A 232 -15.64 -14.53 -27.41
C ILE A 232 -16.93 -14.98 -26.71
N ASN A 233 -16.88 -16.07 -25.97
CA ASN A 233 -18.06 -16.66 -25.33
C ASN A 233 -18.60 -15.81 -24.19
N GLU A 234 -17.72 -15.09 -23.47
CA GLU A 234 -18.09 -14.23 -22.34
C GLU A 234 -18.41 -12.79 -22.75
N GLY A 235 -18.30 -12.44 -24.03
CA GLY A 235 -18.72 -11.15 -24.53
C GLY A 235 -17.89 -9.94 -24.13
N TYR A 236 -16.86 -10.14 -23.33
CA TYR A 236 -16.00 -9.08 -22.83
C TYR A 236 -14.70 -9.01 -23.62
N ALA A 237 -14.59 -8.03 -24.48
CA ALA A 237 -13.34 -7.72 -25.16
C ALA A 237 -13.07 -6.21 -25.10
N ILE A 238 -11.86 -5.86 -24.74
CA ILE A 238 -11.36 -4.50 -24.74
C ILE A 238 -10.40 -4.38 -25.92
N GLY A 239 -10.63 -3.44 -26.83
CA GLY A 239 -9.81 -3.23 -27.99
C GLY A 239 -10.22 -4.03 -29.23
N THR A 240 -9.52 -3.77 -30.33
CA THR A 240 -9.73 -4.38 -31.64
C THR A 240 -8.40 -4.85 -32.23
N GLY A 241 -8.47 -5.88 -33.08
CA GLY A 241 -7.27 -6.38 -33.75
C GLY A 241 -6.23 -6.99 -32.81
N ALA A 242 -4.96 -6.68 -33.03
CA ALA A 242 -3.84 -7.23 -32.25
C ALA A 242 -3.79 -6.70 -30.79
N ASP A 243 -4.40 -5.55 -30.54
CA ASP A 243 -4.43 -4.92 -29.20
C ASP A 243 -5.66 -5.34 -28.37
N ARG A 244 -6.38 -6.35 -28.83
CA ARG A 244 -7.57 -6.83 -28.16
C ARG A 244 -7.21 -7.56 -26.86
N ILE A 245 -7.58 -6.96 -25.73
CA ILE A 245 -7.50 -7.57 -24.41
C ILE A 245 -8.88 -8.12 -24.07
N SER A 246 -8.92 -9.41 -23.78
CA SER A 246 -10.16 -10.04 -23.33
C SER A 246 -10.17 -10.09 -21.82
N LYS A 247 -11.16 -9.41 -21.23
CA LYS A 247 -11.53 -9.56 -19.82
C LYS A 247 -12.86 -10.29 -19.77
N TYR A 248 -12.93 -11.31 -18.96
CA TYR A 248 -14.17 -11.96 -18.60
C TYR A 248 -14.08 -12.39 -17.14
N PRO A 249 -15.16 -12.22 -16.40
CA PRO A 249 -15.24 -12.77 -15.06
C PRO A 249 -15.15 -14.30 -15.15
N LEU A 250 -14.40 -14.90 -14.27
CA LEU A 250 -14.38 -16.34 -14.14
C LEU A 250 -15.34 -16.70 -13.01
N LEU A 251 -16.46 -17.30 -13.39
CA LEU A 251 -17.45 -17.78 -12.42
C LEU A 251 -16.86 -18.94 -11.63
N VAL A 252 -16.92 -18.83 -10.32
CA VAL A 252 -16.61 -19.90 -9.38
C VAL A 252 -17.88 -20.27 -8.66
N ARG A 253 -18.17 -21.57 -8.57
CA ARG A 253 -19.34 -22.10 -7.88
C ARG A 253 -18.89 -23.05 -6.77
N ASP A 254 -19.52 -22.98 -5.62
CA ASP A 254 -19.32 -23.97 -4.56
C ASP A 254 -20.32 -25.13 -4.65
N ILE A 255 -20.13 -26.15 -3.82
CA ILE A 255 -20.98 -27.36 -3.77
C ILE A 255 -22.44 -27.04 -3.38
N ASN A 256 -22.66 -25.90 -2.72
CA ASN A 256 -24.00 -25.46 -2.32
C ASN A 256 -24.75 -24.73 -3.45
N GLY A 257 -24.06 -24.45 -4.56
CA GLY A 257 -24.60 -23.74 -5.69
C GLY A 257 -24.48 -22.22 -5.58
N ASP A 258 -23.75 -21.72 -4.58
CA ASP A 258 -23.41 -20.30 -4.46
C ASP A 258 -22.37 -19.92 -5.51
N ASP A 259 -22.56 -18.81 -6.18
CA ASP A 259 -21.73 -18.34 -7.29
C ASP A 259 -21.02 -17.01 -6.95
N MET A 260 -19.78 -16.88 -7.41
CA MET A 260 -18.97 -15.65 -7.29
C MET A 260 -18.25 -15.37 -8.60
N TYR A 261 -18.14 -14.08 -8.96
CA TYR A 261 -17.42 -13.58 -10.14
C TYR A 261 -16.12 -12.87 -9.77
#